data_40def96c20446287f95a3adc34def663
#
_entry.id   40def96c20446287f95a3adc34def663
#
_cell.length_a   1.000
_cell.length_b   1.000
_cell.length_c   1.000
_cell.angle_alpha   90.00
_cell.angle_beta   90.00
_cell.angle_gamma   90.00
#
_symmetry.space_group_name_H-M   'P 1'
#
loop_
_entity.id
_entity.type
_entity.pdbx_description
1 polymer ?
#
loop_
_entity_poly.entity_id
_entity_poly.type
_entity_poly.pdbx_seq_one_letter_code
_entity_poly.pdbx_strand_id
1 'polypeptide(L)'
;MATPAKNPIPDGMHTLTAHIVCEGASDAIAFYKKAFNAEELARLPGPNGKVMHAAIRIGDSVLMLMDDFPEWGSLGAKALKGSPVTLHLYMKDVDAAMKQAVAAGATVTMPVADMFWGDRYGQVVDPFG
;
A
#
# COMPACT_ATOMS: atom_id res chain seq x y z
N MET A 1 14.18 -23.68 20.34
CA MET A 1 12.74 -23.72 20.10
C MET A 1 12.15 -22.34 20.32
N ALA A 2 11.39 -21.83 19.38
CA ALA A 2 10.81 -20.51 19.52
C ALA A 2 9.67 -20.51 20.57
N THR A 3 9.59 -19.42 21.34
CA THR A 3 8.46 -19.21 22.25
C THR A 3 7.27 -18.68 21.45
N PRO A 4 6.07 -19.24 21.61
CA PRO A 4 4.90 -18.70 20.95
C PRO A 4 4.67 -17.22 21.29
N ALA A 5 4.17 -16.46 20.34
CA ALA A 5 3.81 -15.06 20.56
C ALA A 5 2.73 -14.96 21.64
N LYS A 6 2.89 -14.02 22.55
CA LYS A 6 1.91 -13.77 23.61
C LYS A 6 0.55 -13.38 23.03
N ASN A 7 0.57 -12.53 22.00
CA ASN A 7 -0.60 -12.12 21.22
C ASN A 7 -0.38 -12.54 19.77
N PRO A 8 -1.00 -13.62 19.31
CA PRO A 8 -0.83 -14.08 17.92
C PRO A 8 -1.23 -13.01 16.89
N ILE A 9 -2.23 -12.21 17.20
CA ILE A 9 -2.64 -11.07 16.38
C ILE A 9 -2.38 -9.82 17.22
N PRO A 10 -1.38 -8.98 16.85
CA PRO A 10 -1.10 -7.74 17.59
C PRO A 10 -2.33 -6.82 17.63
N ASP A 11 -2.40 -5.98 18.66
CA ASP A 11 -3.48 -5.00 18.80
C ASP A 11 -3.55 -4.10 17.57
N GLY A 12 -4.77 -3.87 17.06
CA GLY A 12 -5.00 -3.05 15.88
C GLY A 12 -4.73 -3.75 14.56
N MET A 13 -4.31 -5.03 14.60
CA MET A 13 -4.03 -5.86 13.42
C MET A 13 -5.13 -6.89 13.22
N HIS A 14 -5.10 -7.52 12.05
CA HIS A 14 -6.01 -8.60 11.68
C HIS A 14 -5.20 -9.82 11.22
N THR A 15 -5.85 -10.96 11.06
CA THR A 15 -5.19 -12.19 10.61
C THR A 15 -4.44 -11.98 9.29
N LEU A 16 -5.05 -11.27 8.36
CA LEU A 16 -4.46 -10.98 7.05
C LEU A 16 -4.05 -9.51 6.99
N THR A 17 -2.81 -9.25 6.63
CA THR A 17 -2.29 -7.91 6.36
C THR A 17 -1.49 -7.94 5.07
N ALA A 18 -1.82 -7.06 4.14
CA ALA A 18 -1.06 -6.96 2.90
C ALA A 18 0.34 -6.40 3.20
N HIS A 19 1.34 -6.97 2.53
CA HIS A 19 2.73 -6.53 2.60
C HIS A 19 3.22 -6.36 1.17
N ILE A 20 3.62 -5.15 0.81
CA ILE A 20 4.08 -4.83 -0.54
C ILE A 20 5.56 -4.49 -0.57
N VAL A 21 6.18 -4.74 -1.71
CA VAL A 21 7.57 -4.37 -1.98
C VAL A 21 7.56 -3.23 -2.98
N CYS A 22 8.27 -2.16 -2.67
CA CYS A 22 8.31 -0.96 -3.50
C CYS A 22 9.75 -0.59 -3.86
N GLU A 23 9.97 -0.21 -5.08
CA GLU A 23 11.20 0.49 -5.44
C GLU A 23 11.06 1.94 -4.98
N GLY A 24 11.65 2.26 -3.81
CA GLY A 24 11.50 3.57 -3.18
C GLY A 24 10.40 3.61 -2.12
N ALA A 25 10.50 2.78 -1.07
CA ALA A 25 9.48 2.70 -0.03
C ALA A 25 9.25 4.02 0.72
N SER A 26 10.30 4.82 0.96
CA SER A 26 10.14 6.16 1.54
C SER A 26 9.23 7.05 0.69
N ASP A 27 9.42 7.05 -0.62
CA ASP A 27 8.59 7.81 -1.54
C ASP A 27 7.18 7.23 -1.60
N ALA A 28 7.04 5.91 -1.50
CA ALA A 28 5.75 5.25 -1.45
C ALA A 28 4.95 5.68 -0.22
N ILE A 29 5.57 5.74 0.94
CA ILE A 29 4.92 6.23 2.17
C ILE A 29 4.45 7.68 1.98
N ALA A 30 5.30 8.54 1.43
CA ALA A 30 4.93 9.93 1.16
C ALA A 30 3.76 10.02 0.17
N PHE A 31 3.76 9.18 -0.86
CA PHE A 31 2.66 9.10 -1.82
C PHE A 31 1.35 8.69 -1.13
N TYR A 32 1.35 7.61 -0.35
CA TYR A 32 0.13 7.14 0.30
C TYR A 32 -0.42 8.12 1.32
N LYS A 33 0.44 8.91 1.98
CA LYS A 33 0.00 10.00 2.84
C LYS A 33 -0.79 11.06 2.05
N LYS A 34 -0.31 11.43 0.88
CA LYS A 34 -0.96 12.42 0.01
C LYS A 34 -2.20 11.87 -0.68
N ALA A 35 -2.09 10.64 -1.21
CA ALA A 35 -3.14 10.04 -2.03
C ALA A 35 -4.33 9.56 -1.21
N PHE A 36 -4.09 8.96 -0.04
CA PHE A 36 -5.10 8.24 0.72
C PHE A 36 -5.14 8.62 2.20
N ASN A 37 -4.50 9.72 2.58
CA ASN A 37 -4.44 10.18 3.98
C ASN A 37 -3.82 9.12 4.91
N ALA A 38 -2.84 8.36 4.42
CA ALA A 38 -2.18 7.35 5.22
C ALA A 38 -1.44 7.96 6.41
N GLU A 39 -1.42 7.22 7.51
CA GLU A 39 -0.66 7.55 8.72
C GLU A 39 0.50 6.57 8.85
N GLU A 40 1.72 7.07 9.03
CA GLU A 40 2.87 6.22 9.27
C GLU A 40 2.86 5.70 10.71
N LEU A 41 2.86 4.39 10.88
CA LEU A 41 2.83 3.75 12.20
C LEU A 41 4.21 3.35 12.67
N ALA A 42 5.05 2.85 11.76
CA ALA A 42 6.38 2.35 12.09
C ALA A 42 7.28 2.38 10.86
N ARG A 43 8.57 2.52 11.09
CA ARG A 43 9.59 2.45 10.04
C ARG A 43 10.87 1.89 10.63
N LEU A 44 11.36 0.79 10.05
CA LEU A 44 12.63 0.17 10.40
C LEU A 44 13.65 0.46 9.29
N PRO A 45 14.71 1.22 9.55
CA PRO A 45 15.72 1.49 8.53
C PRO A 45 16.53 0.23 8.20
N GLY A 46 16.95 0.15 6.96
CA GLY A 46 17.82 -0.89 6.45
C GLY A 46 19.13 -0.32 5.90
N PRO A 47 19.94 -1.15 5.25
CA PRO A 47 21.20 -0.71 4.66
C PRO A 47 20.97 0.28 3.51
N ASN A 48 21.95 1.14 3.29
CA ASN A 48 21.99 2.10 2.17
C ASN A 48 20.82 3.09 2.14
N GLY A 49 20.28 3.46 3.32
CA GLY A 49 19.18 4.39 3.43
C GLY A 49 17.82 3.81 2.99
N LYS A 50 17.77 2.52 2.70
CA LYS A 50 16.52 1.82 2.35
C LYS A 50 15.67 1.55 3.59
N VAL A 51 14.37 1.33 3.37
CA VAL A 51 13.43 0.93 4.41
C VAL A 51 13.33 -0.59 4.43
N MET A 52 13.74 -1.20 5.55
CA MET A 52 13.65 -2.65 5.75
C MET A 52 12.21 -3.09 5.96
N HIS A 53 11.45 -2.29 6.70
CA HIS A 53 10.05 -2.55 7.01
C HIS A 53 9.36 -1.25 7.40
N ALA A 54 8.13 -1.10 6.99
CA ALA A 54 7.27 -0.01 7.45
C ALA A 54 5.84 -0.49 7.53
N ALA A 55 5.05 0.23 8.31
CA ALA A 55 3.61 0.03 8.40
C ALA A 55 2.93 1.38 8.33
N ILE A 56 1.88 1.46 7.53
CA ILE A 56 1.01 2.63 7.42
C ILE A 56 -0.43 2.21 7.65
N ARG A 57 -1.27 3.17 8.05
CA ARG A 57 -2.70 2.95 8.19
C ARG A 57 -3.45 3.80 7.17
N ILE A 58 -4.35 3.17 6.43
CA ILE A 58 -5.28 3.83 5.54
C ILE A 58 -6.68 3.51 6.09
N GLY A 59 -7.39 4.52 6.59
CA GLY A 59 -8.66 4.30 7.26
C GLY A 59 -8.49 3.39 8.49
N ASP A 60 -9.14 2.25 8.48
CA ASP A 60 -9.06 1.24 9.55
C ASP A 60 -8.08 0.10 9.24
N SER A 61 -7.37 0.17 8.13
CA SER A 61 -6.56 -0.95 7.63
C SER A 61 -5.07 -0.61 7.61
N VAL A 62 -4.26 -1.59 8.00
CA VAL A 62 -2.80 -1.48 7.99
C VAL A 62 -2.26 -2.10 6.72
N LEU A 63 -1.32 -1.41 6.09
CA LEU A 63 -0.53 -1.88 4.97
C LEU A 63 0.93 -1.87 5.38
N MET A 64 1.60 -3.00 5.24
CA MET A 64 3.04 -3.12 5.46
C MET A 64 3.78 -2.94 4.14
N LEU A 65 4.97 -2.37 4.18
CA LEU A 65 5.78 -2.20 2.98
C LEU A 65 7.27 -2.17 3.31
N MET A 66 8.05 -2.43 2.28
CA MET A 66 9.51 -2.38 2.35
C MET A 66 10.07 -1.97 1.00
N ASP A 67 11.32 -1.53 0.99
CA ASP A 67 12.07 -1.36 -0.25
C ASP A 67 12.33 -2.72 -0.91
N ASP A 68 12.57 -2.70 -2.21
CA ASP A 68 13.07 -3.87 -2.90
C ASP A 68 14.51 -4.18 -2.47
N PHE A 69 14.82 -5.45 -2.34
CA PHE A 69 16.16 -5.96 -2.08
C PHE A 69 16.42 -7.10 -3.05
N PRO A 70 16.79 -6.79 -4.29
CA PRO A 70 16.99 -7.81 -5.34
C PRO A 70 17.97 -8.91 -4.92
N GLU A 71 19.01 -8.56 -4.16
CA GLU A 71 20.00 -9.50 -3.64
C GLU A 71 19.42 -10.55 -2.69
N TRP A 72 18.24 -10.26 -2.11
CA TRP A 72 17.51 -11.20 -1.24
C TRP A 72 16.29 -11.81 -1.93
N GLY A 73 16.10 -11.50 -3.23
CA GLY A 73 14.95 -11.96 -3.99
C GLY A 73 13.65 -11.20 -3.73
N SER A 74 13.72 -10.07 -3.02
CA SER A 74 12.56 -9.20 -2.78
C SER A 74 12.43 -8.17 -3.89
N LEU A 75 11.49 -8.41 -4.80
CA LEU A 75 11.27 -7.57 -5.97
C LEU A 75 9.90 -6.91 -5.91
N GLY A 76 9.84 -5.62 -6.28
CA GLY A 76 8.59 -4.87 -6.38
C GLY A 76 7.92 -5.04 -7.74
N ALA A 77 6.73 -4.46 -7.88
CA ALA A 77 5.93 -4.57 -9.09
C ALA A 77 6.64 -4.01 -10.33
N LYS A 78 7.42 -2.94 -10.18
CA LYS A 78 8.20 -2.39 -11.30
C LYS A 78 9.23 -3.38 -11.84
N ALA A 79 10.00 -4.01 -10.95
CA ALA A 79 11.00 -5.00 -11.33
C ALA A 79 10.36 -6.24 -11.97
N LEU A 80 9.20 -6.66 -11.46
CA LEU A 80 8.44 -7.79 -11.97
C LEU A 80 7.59 -7.45 -13.19
N LYS A 81 7.50 -6.17 -13.55
CA LYS A 81 6.72 -5.64 -14.69
C LYS A 81 5.24 -5.92 -14.58
N GLY A 82 4.69 -5.88 -13.38
CA GLY A 82 3.28 -6.04 -13.13
C GLY A 82 2.98 -6.60 -11.75
N SER A 83 1.70 -6.62 -11.40
CA SER A 83 1.20 -7.19 -10.15
C SER A 83 -0.13 -7.87 -10.39
N PRO A 84 -0.32 -9.12 -9.93
CA PRO A 84 -1.61 -9.79 -10.01
C PRO A 84 -2.54 -9.39 -8.87
N VAL A 85 -2.06 -8.57 -7.91
CA VAL A 85 -2.82 -8.20 -6.72
C VAL A 85 -3.34 -6.78 -6.86
N THR A 86 -4.63 -6.60 -6.57
CA THR A 86 -5.27 -5.29 -6.45
C THR A 86 -5.64 -5.07 -4.99
N LEU A 87 -5.26 -3.93 -4.45
CA LEU A 87 -5.71 -3.50 -3.13
C LEU A 87 -6.99 -2.69 -3.32
N HIS A 88 -8.09 -3.21 -2.80
CA HIS A 88 -9.42 -2.61 -2.94
C HIS A 88 -9.73 -1.76 -1.71
N LEU A 89 -10.02 -0.48 -1.93
CA LEU A 89 -10.31 0.49 -0.88
C LEU A 89 -11.79 0.90 -0.95
N TYR A 90 -12.49 0.84 0.17
CA TYR A 90 -13.83 1.41 0.31
C TYR A 90 -13.73 2.83 0.85
N MET A 91 -14.27 3.79 0.13
CA MET A 91 -14.22 5.21 0.47
C MET A 91 -15.63 5.79 0.49
N LYS A 92 -15.84 6.80 1.34
CA LYS A 92 -17.14 7.49 1.41
C LYS A 92 -17.44 8.26 0.13
N ASP A 93 -16.42 8.88 -0.46
CA ASP A 93 -16.54 9.70 -1.68
C ASP A 93 -15.46 9.25 -2.67
N VAL A 94 -15.85 8.37 -3.58
CA VAL A 94 -14.92 7.76 -4.54
C VAL A 94 -14.39 8.80 -5.53
N ASP A 95 -15.23 9.76 -5.95
CA ASP A 95 -14.77 10.81 -6.87
C ASP A 95 -13.71 11.70 -6.24
N ALA A 96 -13.90 12.10 -5.00
CA ALA A 96 -12.91 12.89 -4.26
C ALA A 96 -11.62 12.09 -4.03
N ALA A 97 -11.74 10.82 -3.66
CA ALA A 97 -10.59 9.94 -3.47
C ALA A 97 -9.78 9.77 -4.75
N MET A 98 -10.46 9.59 -5.89
CA MET A 98 -9.82 9.49 -7.20
C MET A 98 -9.04 10.76 -7.55
N LYS A 99 -9.65 11.93 -7.36
CA LYS A 99 -8.98 13.21 -7.61
C LYS A 99 -7.74 13.39 -6.75
N GLN A 100 -7.83 13.05 -5.49
CA GLN A 100 -6.71 13.14 -4.54
C GLN A 100 -5.57 12.21 -4.94
N ALA A 101 -5.88 10.97 -5.30
CA ALA A 101 -4.87 10.00 -5.74
C ALA A 101 -4.16 10.45 -7.01
N VAL A 102 -4.90 10.96 -8.00
CA VAL A 102 -4.33 11.47 -9.25
C VAL A 102 -3.45 12.68 -8.99
N ALA A 103 -3.90 13.61 -8.14
CA ALA A 103 -3.11 14.78 -7.76
C ALA A 103 -1.80 14.41 -7.07
N ALA A 104 -1.77 13.28 -6.36
CA ALA A 104 -0.56 12.77 -5.70
C ALA A 104 0.37 12.01 -6.67
N GLY A 105 -0.10 11.62 -7.85
CA GLY A 105 0.73 10.96 -8.87
C GLY A 105 0.23 9.63 -9.38
N ALA A 106 -0.96 9.17 -8.96
CA ALA A 106 -1.54 7.93 -9.48
C ALA A 106 -2.02 8.12 -10.92
N THR A 107 -2.02 7.03 -11.69
CA THR A 107 -2.53 6.98 -13.05
C THR A 107 -3.86 6.24 -13.10
N VAL A 108 -4.87 6.85 -13.67
CA VAL A 108 -6.18 6.21 -13.85
C VAL A 108 -6.08 5.11 -14.90
N THR A 109 -6.48 3.90 -14.53
CA THR A 109 -6.60 2.77 -15.46
C THR A 109 -8.05 2.44 -15.76
N MET A 110 -8.96 2.81 -14.84
CA MET A 110 -10.41 2.71 -15.06
C MET A 110 -11.07 3.94 -14.43
N PRO A 111 -11.72 4.81 -15.25
CA PRO A 111 -12.43 5.98 -14.71
C PRO A 111 -13.53 5.57 -13.74
N VAL A 112 -13.82 6.45 -12.77
CA VAL A 112 -14.92 6.24 -11.83
C VAL A 112 -16.24 6.21 -12.57
N ALA A 113 -17.05 5.18 -12.31
CA ALA A 113 -18.39 5.03 -12.88
C ALA A 113 -19.27 4.20 -11.94
N ASP A 114 -20.58 4.34 -12.13
CA ASP A 114 -21.55 3.49 -11.44
C ASP A 114 -21.53 2.10 -12.06
N MET A 115 -21.39 1.08 -11.22
CA MET A 115 -21.32 -0.32 -11.65
C MET A 115 -22.65 -1.03 -11.43
N PHE A 116 -22.88 -2.08 -12.22
CA PHE A 116 -24.13 -2.84 -12.17
C PHE A 116 -24.38 -3.52 -10.83
N TRP A 117 -23.31 -3.78 -10.04
CA TRP A 117 -23.42 -4.39 -8.71
C TRP A 117 -23.72 -3.38 -7.58
N GLY A 118 -23.94 -2.10 -7.92
CA GLY A 118 -24.38 -1.08 -6.98
C GLY A 118 -23.29 -0.19 -6.42
N ASP A 119 -22.01 -0.42 -6.75
CA ASP A 119 -20.91 0.41 -6.32
C ASP A 119 -20.55 1.47 -7.34
N ARG A 120 -20.02 2.60 -6.86
CA ARG A 120 -19.29 3.54 -7.68
C ARG A 120 -17.82 3.18 -7.60
N TYR A 121 -17.19 2.91 -8.74
CA TYR A 121 -15.91 2.21 -8.78
C TYR A 121 -14.97 2.80 -9.83
N GLY A 122 -13.67 2.80 -9.54
CA GLY A 122 -12.61 3.14 -10.47
C GLY A 122 -11.32 2.46 -10.05
N GLN A 123 -10.30 2.54 -10.91
CA GLN A 123 -8.98 1.95 -10.63
C GLN A 123 -7.88 2.93 -10.96
N VAL A 124 -6.82 2.88 -10.17
CA VAL A 124 -5.58 3.60 -10.42
C VAL A 124 -4.39 2.66 -10.26
N VAL A 125 -3.28 3.03 -10.88
CA VAL A 125 -1.96 2.45 -10.59
C VAL A 125 -1.15 3.52 -9.91
N ASP A 126 -0.53 3.17 -8.79
CA ASP A 126 0.37 4.07 -8.08
C ASP A 126 1.72 4.16 -8.80
N PRO A 127 2.59 5.14 -8.43
CA PRO A 127 3.90 5.28 -9.08
C PRO A 127 4.86 4.11 -8.87
N PHE A 128 4.49 3.15 -8.04
CA PHE A 128 5.35 2.01 -7.68
C PHE A 128 4.90 0.69 -8.33
N GLY A 129 3.81 0.76 -9.13
CA GLY A 129 3.25 -0.40 -9.84
C GLY A 129 2.15 -1.11 -9.06
#